data_ddb6b771b334583fbb4174dd625de6be
#
_entry.id   ddb6b771b334583fbb4174dd625de6be
#
_cell.length_a   1.000
_cell.length_b   1.000
_cell.length_c   1.000
_cell.angle_alpha   90.00
_cell.angle_beta   90.00
_cell.angle_gamma   90.00
#
_symmetry.space_group_name_H-M   'P 1'
#
loop_
_entity.id
_entity.type
_entity.pdbx_description
1 polymer ?
#
loop_
_entity_poly.entity_id
_entity_poly.type
_entity_poly.pdbx_seq_one_letter_code
_entity_poly.pdbx_strand_id
1 'polypeptide(L)'
;MALALILFDGGLRTKFQSIRTVLAPSMLLATVGVLVTALVTAPAAKYALDLNWTESLLVGAVVASTDAAAVFLLVHTQGLRLRPRVGATLEAESGTNDPFAVFLTVVLVEILLQGNKPALDIALVLVREAALGSI
;
A
#
# COMPACT_ATOMS: atom_id res chain seq x y z
N MET A 1 -3.44 20.00 0.42
CA MET A 1 -3.57 20.41 1.84
C MET A 1 -4.69 19.71 2.61
N ALA A 2 -5.90 19.55 2.05
CA ALA A 2 -7.00 18.85 2.75
C ALA A 2 -6.65 17.42 3.19
N LEU A 3 -6.01 16.62 2.33
CA LEU A 3 -5.62 15.25 2.62
C LEU A 3 -4.65 15.17 3.83
N ALA A 4 -3.67 16.07 3.88
CA ALA A 4 -2.70 16.10 4.99
C ALA A 4 -3.38 16.42 6.34
N LEU A 5 -4.38 17.29 6.33
CA LEU A 5 -5.17 17.63 7.53
C LEU A 5 -6.04 16.46 7.99
N ILE A 6 -6.65 15.74 7.04
CA ILE A 6 -7.47 14.55 7.34
C ILE A 6 -6.60 13.44 7.92
N LEU A 7 -5.44 13.17 7.33
CA LEU A 7 -4.49 12.17 7.83
C LEU A 7 -3.92 12.56 9.20
N PHE A 8 -3.65 13.84 9.44
CA PHE A 8 -3.18 14.35 10.71
C PHE A 8 -4.25 14.22 11.81
N ASP A 9 -5.51 14.61 11.54
CA ASP A 9 -6.62 14.48 12.49
C ASP A 9 -6.92 12.98 12.79
N GLY A 10 -6.90 12.13 11.76
CA GLY A 10 -7.00 10.68 11.92
C GLY A 10 -5.91 10.11 12.83
N GLY A 11 -4.66 10.47 12.58
CA GLY A 11 -3.52 10.06 13.39
C GLY A 11 -3.60 10.52 14.85
N LEU A 12 -4.07 11.75 15.10
CA LEU A 12 -4.26 12.25 16.47
C LEU A 12 -5.36 11.53 17.25
N ARG A 13 -6.38 11.05 16.59
CA ARG A 13 -7.51 10.34 17.22
C ARG A 13 -7.21 8.86 17.50
N THR A 14 -6.21 8.30 16.86
CA THR A 14 -5.87 6.88 16.98
C THR A 14 -5.09 6.62 18.27
N LYS A 15 -5.67 5.81 19.17
CA LYS A 15 -5.02 5.44 20.44
C LYS A 15 -3.81 4.54 20.17
N PHE A 16 -2.62 5.00 20.50
CA PHE A 16 -1.36 4.28 20.31
C PHE A 16 -1.36 2.84 20.87
N GLN A 17 -2.06 2.63 21.99
CA GLN A 17 -2.24 1.29 22.57
C GLN A 17 -3.03 0.33 21.67
N SER A 18 -4.01 0.82 20.92
CA SER A 18 -4.79 0.01 19.99
C SER A 18 -3.97 -0.40 18.77
N ILE A 19 -3.14 0.50 18.25
CA ILE A 19 -2.25 0.23 17.12
C ILE A 19 -1.25 -0.87 17.47
N ARG A 20 -0.61 -0.80 18.63
CA ARG A 20 0.42 -1.78 19.04
C ARG A 20 -0.08 -3.23 19.04
N THR A 21 -1.36 -3.45 19.33
CA THR A 21 -1.96 -4.79 19.36
C THR A 21 -2.26 -5.35 17.97
N VAL A 22 -2.33 -4.49 16.95
CA VAL A 22 -2.67 -4.85 15.56
C VAL A 22 -1.52 -4.65 14.58
N LEU A 23 -0.37 -4.10 15.03
CA LEU A 23 0.78 -3.81 14.18
C LEU A 23 1.24 -5.03 13.37
N ALA A 24 1.47 -6.18 14.02
CA ALA A 24 1.96 -7.36 13.33
C ALA A 24 1.02 -7.87 12.21
N PRO A 25 -0.29 -8.07 12.45
CA PRO A 25 -1.19 -8.45 11.38
C PRO A 25 -1.36 -7.35 10.31
N SER A 26 -1.35 -6.07 10.69
CA SER A 26 -1.45 -4.96 9.72
C SER A 26 -0.22 -4.88 8.82
N MET A 27 0.99 -5.00 9.38
CA MET A 27 2.24 -5.04 8.60
C MET A 27 2.29 -6.23 7.64
N LEU A 28 1.82 -7.40 8.08
CA LEU A 28 1.75 -8.58 7.22
C LEU A 28 0.79 -8.36 6.05
N LEU A 29 -0.40 -7.80 6.32
CA LEU A 29 -1.38 -7.47 5.29
C LEU A 29 -0.86 -6.39 4.35
N ALA A 30 -0.24 -5.34 4.87
CA ALA A 30 0.29 -4.22 4.09
C ALA A 30 1.48 -4.60 3.19
N THR A 31 2.20 -5.67 3.50
CA THR A 31 3.36 -6.12 2.69
C THR A 31 3.01 -7.35 1.87
N VAL A 32 2.73 -8.48 2.53
CA VAL A 32 2.41 -9.73 1.84
C VAL A 32 1.08 -9.61 1.09
N GLY A 33 0.07 -8.92 1.67
CA GLY A 33 -1.21 -8.67 1.00
C GLY A 33 -1.03 -7.90 -0.30
N VAL A 34 -0.26 -6.82 -0.29
CA VAL A 34 0.04 -6.02 -1.49
C VAL A 34 0.76 -6.88 -2.56
N LEU A 35 1.77 -7.66 -2.16
CA LEU A 35 2.48 -8.55 -3.08
C LEU A 35 1.54 -9.60 -3.70
N VAL A 36 0.73 -10.24 -2.88
CA VAL A 36 -0.24 -11.25 -3.35
C VAL A 36 -1.25 -10.61 -4.30
N THR A 37 -1.80 -9.45 -3.96
CA THR A 37 -2.74 -8.72 -4.81
C THR A 37 -2.10 -8.34 -6.14
N ALA A 38 -0.88 -7.80 -6.12
CA ALA A 38 -0.15 -7.47 -7.33
C ALA A 38 0.10 -8.69 -8.22
N LEU A 39 0.53 -9.81 -7.64
CA LEU A 39 0.79 -11.07 -8.36
C LEU A 39 -0.47 -11.72 -8.92
N VAL A 40 -1.60 -11.63 -8.22
CA VAL A 40 -2.89 -12.17 -8.70
C VAL A 40 -3.49 -11.27 -9.78
N THR A 41 -3.32 -9.95 -9.67
CA THR A 41 -3.83 -8.98 -10.65
C THR A 41 -3.01 -8.97 -11.94
N ALA A 42 -1.69 -9.19 -11.86
CA ALA A 42 -0.79 -9.12 -12.99
C ALA A 42 -1.18 -10.05 -14.17
N PRO A 43 -1.54 -11.33 -13.98
CA PRO A 43 -2.02 -12.16 -15.08
C PRO A 43 -3.27 -11.60 -15.76
N ALA A 44 -4.23 -11.10 -14.98
CA ALA A 44 -5.44 -10.50 -15.53
C ALA A 44 -5.11 -9.26 -16.38
N ALA A 45 -4.26 -8.38 -15.88
CA ALA A 45 -3.78 -7.20 -16.62
C ALA A 45 -3.02 -7.60 -17.90
N LYS A 46 -2.16 -8.61 -17.81
CA LYS A 46 -1.41 -9.11 -18.96
C LYS A 46 -2.30 -9.55 -20.10
N TYR A 47 -3.30 -10.40 -19.81
CA TYR A 47 -4.16 -10.96 -20.85
C TYR A 47 -5.27 -10.00 -21.30
N ALA A 48 -5.75 -9.11 -20.43
CA ALA A 48 -6.79 -8.15 -20.78
C ALA A 48 -6.26 -6.94 -21.56
N LEU A 49 -5.03 -6.52 -21.29
CA LEU A 49 -4.41 -5.30 -21.84
C LEU A 49 -3.24 -5.58 -22.78
N ASP A 50 -2.92 -6.86 -23.02
CA ASP A 50 -1.77 -7.31 -23.85
C ASP A 50 -0.42 -6.71 -23.43
N LEU A 51 -0.19 -6.62 -22.11
CA LEU A 51 0.99 -6.03 -21.51
C LEU A 51 2.12 -7.08 -21.33
N ASN A 52 3.36 -6.60 -21.18
CA ASN A 52 4.43 -7.47 -20.72
C ASN A 52 4.32 -7.74 -19.19
N TRP A 53 5.10 -8.68 -18.66
CA TRP A 53 5.00 -9.07 -17.24
C TRP A 53 5.31 -7.93 -16.27
N THR A 54 6.29 -7.09 -16.57
CA THR A 54 6.69 -5.99 -15.69
C THR A 54 5.63 -4.90 -15.66
N GLU A 55 5.06 -4.56 -16.81
CA GLU A 55 3.93 -3.62 -16.91
C GLU A 55 2.69 -4.16 -16.19
N SER A 56 2.42 -5.45 -16.33
CA SER A 56 1.30 -6.10 -15.66
C SER A 56 1.46 -6.10 -14.13
N LEU A 57 2.68 -6.35 -13.63
CA LEU A 57 2.99 -6.22 -12.21
C LEU A 57 2.86 -4.78 -11.72
N LEU A 58 3.23 -3.79 -12.55
CA LEU A 58 3.06 -2.38 -12.24
C LEU A 58 1.57 -2.03 -12.04
N VAL A 59 0.70 -2.48 -12.95
CA VAL A 59 -0.75 -2.33 -12.79
C VAL A 59 -1.21 -2.98 -11.49
N GLY A 60 -0.74 -4.19 -11.22
CA GLY A 60 -1.05 -4.91 -9.98
C GLY A 60 -0.59 -4.16 -8.72
N ALA A 61 0.60 -3.56 -8.73
CA ALA A 61 1.14 -2.79 -7.61
C ALA A 61 0.31 -1.52 -7.32
N VAL A 62 -0.08 -0.80 -8.38
CA VAL A 62 -0.93 0.42 -8.25
C VAL A 62 -2.31 0.08 -7.69
N VAL A 63 -2.91 -1.03 -8.13
CA VAL A 63 -4.25 -1.45 -7.68
C VAL A 63 -4.22 -2.08 -6.30
N ALA A 64 -3.06 -2.53 -5.82
CA ALA A 64 -2.94 -3.23 -4.54
C ALA A 64 -3.04 -2.32 -3.31
N SER A 65 -2.92 -0.99 -3.47
CA SER A 65 -3.16 -0.03 -2.39
C SER A 65 -4.64 0.01 -2.02
N THR A 66 -4.96 -0.07 -0.73
CA THR A 66 -6.32 -0.08 -0.18
C THR A 66 -6.60 1.18 0.62
N ASP A 67 -7.83 1.70 0.54
CA ASP A 67 -8.26 2.89 1.28
C ASP A 67 -9.25 2.52 2.40
N ALA A 68 -8.79 2.61 3.65
CA ALA A 68 -9.63 2.37 4.81
C ALA A 68 -10.77 3.38 4.94
N ALA A 69 -10.59 4.63 4.51
CA ALA A 69 -11.62 5.66 4.60
C ALA A 69 -12.84 5.31 3.73
N ALA A 70 -12.62 4.77 2.53
CA ALA A 70 -13.69 4.29 1.67
C ALA A 70 -14.47 3.14 2.32
N VAL A 71 -13.76 2.19 2.95
CA VAL A 71 -14.39 1.07 3.68
C VAL A 71 -15.22 1.58 4.86
N PHE A 72 -14.67 2.50 5.68
CA PHE A 72 -15.41 3.08 6.80
C PHE A 72 -16.66 3.84 6.35
N LEU A 73 -16.56 4.60 5.26
CA LEU A 73 -17.70 5.31 4.69
C LEU A 73 -18.81 4.33 4.29
N LEU A 74 -18.48 3.27 3.55
CA LEU A 74 -19.44 2.25 3.12
C LEU A 74 -20.10 1.55 4.30
N VAL A 75 -19.33 1.16 5.31
CA VAL A 75 -19.85 0.49 6.51
C VAL A 75 -20.81 1.41 7.30
N HIS A 76 -20.44 2.70 7.45
CA HIS A 76 -21.28 3.68 8.13
C HIS A 76 -22.58 3.98 7.36
N THR A 77 -22.53 4.10 6.05
CA THR A 77 -23.74 4.34 5.24
C THR A 77 -24.72 3.18 5.28
N GLN A 78 -24.24 1.95 5.52
CA GLN A 78 -25.05 0.76 5.71
C GLN A 78 -25.53 0.57 7.15
N GLY A 79 -25.24 1.51 8.06
CA GLY A 79 -25.61 1.42 9.47
C GLY A 79 -24.85 0.32 10.25
N LEU A 80 -23.81 -0.24 9.66
CA LEU A 80 -23.00 -1.29 10.28
C LEU A 80 -21.91 -0.67 11.18
N ARG A 81 -21.45 -1.44 12.16
CA ARG A 81 -20.32 -1.05 13.03
C ARG A 81 -19.24 -2.11 12.99
N LEU A 82 -18.02 -1.69 12.67
CA LEU A 82 -16.85 -2.57 12.79
C LEU A 82 -16.49 -2.79 14.25
N ARG A 83 -16.00 -4.00 14.55
CA ARG A 83 -15.36 -4.24 15.84
C ARG A 83 -14.12 -3.35 15.98
N PRO A 84 -13.84 -2.75 17.16
CA PRO A 84 -12.73 -1.80 17.33
C PRO A 84 -11.38 -2.33 16.83
N ARG A 85 -11.11 -3.61 17.06
CA ARG A 85 -9.87 -4.26 16.61
C ARG A 85 -9.79 -4.33 15.07
N VAL A 86 -10.90 -4.64 14.40
CA VAL A 86 -10.95 -4.71 12.92
C VAL A 86 -10.74 -3.32 12.34
N GLY A 87 -11.40 -2.30 12.89
CA GLY A 87 -11.20 -0.91 12.47
C GLY A 87 -9.74 -0.47 12.61
N ALA A 88 -9.14 -0.69 13.79
CA ALA A 88 -7.73 -0.37 14.02
C ALA A 88 -6.77 -1.14 13.10
N THR A 89 -7.09 -2.41 12.75
CA THR A 89 -6.28 -3.18 11.80
C THR A 89 -6.35 -2.59 10.40
N LEU A 90 -7.54 -2.25 9.92
CA LEU A 90 -7.73 -1.63 8.60
C LEU A 90 -7.03 -0.28 8.49
N GLU A 91 -7.15 0.56 9.53
CA GLU A 91 -6.51 1.88 9.58
C GLU A 91 -4.99 1.77 9.57
N ALA A 92 -4.41 0.89 10.39
CA ALA A 92 -2.97 0.66 10.43
C ALA A 92 -2.45 -0.03 9.15
N GLU A 93 -3.22 -0.94 8.55
CA GLU A 93 -2.89 -1.60 7.29
C GLU A 93 -2.87 -0.60 6.15
N SER A 94 -3.95 0.19 5.97
CA SER A 94 -4.04 1.19 4.90
C SER A 94 -2.94 2.25 4.99
N GLY A 95 -2.64 2.75 6.20
CA GLY A 95 -1.55 3.72 6.39
C GLY A 95 -0.15 3.14 6.12
N THR A 96 0.00 1.82 6.09
CA THR A 96 1.27 1.13 5.84
C THR A 96 1.37 0.61 4.40
N ASN A 97 0.26 0.17 3.81
CA ASN A 97 0.27 -0.38 2.46
C ASN A 97 0.53 0.69 1.38
N ASP A 98 0.06 1.94 1.58
CA ASP A 98 0.28 3.04 0.65
C ASP A 98 1.78 3.29 0.39
N PRO A 99 2.63 3.53 1.42
CA PRO A 99 4.06 3.66 1.22
C PRO A 99 4.70 2.42 0.57
N PHE A 100 4.22 1.21 0.90
CA PHE A 100 4.75 -0.01 0.34
C PHE A 100 4.34 -0.20 -1.13
N ALA A 101 3.09 0.11 -1.50
CA ALA A 101 2.62 0.08 -2.88
C ALA A 101 3.34 1.12 -3.75
N VAL A 102 3.55 2.33 -3.22
CA VAL A 102 4.35 3.38 -3.90
C VAL A 102 5.79 2.89 -4.11
N PHE A 103 6.43 2.33 -3.08
CA PHE A 103 7.77 1.76 -3.19
C PHE A 103 7.86 0.68 -4.27
N LEU A 104 6.92 -0.28 -4.27
CA LEU A 104 6.86 -1.33 -5.27
C LEU A 104 6.66 -0.77 -6.70
N THR A 105 5.77 0.23 -6.83
CA THR A 105 5.52 0.93 -8.09
C THR A 105 6.78 1.60 -8.63
N VAL A 106 7.50 2.35 -7.79
CA VAL A 106 8.74 3.04 -8.19
C VAL A 106 9.82 2.03 -8.60
N VAL A 107 10.00 0.94 -7.86
CA VAL A 107 10.93 -0.14 -8.24
C VAL A 107 10.59 -0.72 -9.62
N LEU A 108 9.32 -0.99 -9.89
CA LEU A 108 8.89 -1.54 -11.18
C LEU A 108 9.06 -0.55 -12.33
N VAL A 109 8.79 0.74 -12.09
CA VAL A 109 9.04 1.81 -13.07
C VAL A 109 10.53 1.92 -13.38
N GLU A 110 11.40 1.89 -12.38
CA GLU A 110 12.85 1.90 -12.56
C GLU A 110 13.34 0.70 -13.39
N ILE A 111 12.80 -0.49 -13.14
CA ILE A 111 13.12 -1.70 -13.93
C ILE A 111 12.69 -1.51 -15.39
N LEU A 112 11.53 -0.90 -15.64
CA LEU A 112 11.04 -0.61 -17.00
C LEU A 112 11.89 0.42 -17.73
N LEU A 113 12.34 1.47 -17.03
CA LEU A 113 13.11 2.57 -17.65
C LEU A 113 14.58 2.24 -17.85
N GLN A 114 15.20 1.55 -16.92
CA GLN A 114 16.65 1.32 -16.92
C GLN A 114 17.08 -0.07 -17.44
N GLY A 115 16.11 -0.92 -17.80
CA GLY A 115 16.38 -2.27 -18.27
C GLY A 115 17.00 -3.16 -17.18
N ASN A 116 18.10 -3.77 -17.41
CA ASN A 116 18.64 -4.92 -16.68
C ASN A 116 19.39 -4.59 -15.36
N LYS A 117 19.05 -3.55 -14.61
CA LYS A 117 19.62 -3.37 -13.27
C LYS A 117 18.99 -4.35 -12.28
N PRO A 118 19.79 -4.97 -11.37
CA PRO A 118 19.23 -5.86 -10.36
C PRO A 118 18.25 -5.09 -9.47
N ALA A 119 17.07 -5.65 -9.27
CA ALA A 119 16.01 -5.05 -8.44
C ALA A 119 16.49 -4.69 -7.01
N LEU A 120 17.50 -5.41 -6.51
CA LEU A 120 18.11 -5.14 -5.22
C LEU A 120 18.84 -3.78 -5.19
N ASP A 121 19.55 -3.42 -6.25
CA ASP A 121 20.28 -2.13 -6.32
C ASP A 121 19.29 -0.96 -6.36
N ILE A 122 18.19 -1.10 -7.12
CA ILE A 122 17.12 -0.12 -7.17
C ILE A 122 16.46 0.04 -5.79
N ALA A 123 16.16 -1.09 -5.12
CA ALA A 123 15.57 -1.09 -3.78
C ALA A 123 16.51 -0.41 -2.76
N LEU A 124 17.80 -0.66 -2.82
CA LEU A 124 18.80 -0.03 -1.93
C LEU A 124 18.89 1.49 -2.16
N VAL A 125 18.85 1.95 -3.41
CA VAL A 125 18.85 3.39 -3.72
C VAL A 125 17.61 4.05 -3.15
N LEU A 126 16.42 3.49 -3.37
CA LEU A 126 15.16 4.03 -2.87
C LEU A 126 15.09 4.05 -1.33
N VAL A 127 15.55 2.99 -0.67
CA VAL A 127 15.63 2.95 0.80
C VAL A 127 16.59 4.02 1.31
N ARG A 128 17.73 4.20 0.66
CA ARG A 128 18.70 5.23 1.00
C ARG A 128 18.13 6.64 0.82
N GLU A 129 17.46 6.90 -0.29
CA GLU A 129 16.83 8.20 -0.57
C GLU A 129 15.70 8.50 0.40
N ALA A 130 14.83 7.52 0.69
CA ALA A 130 13.79 7.65 1.71
C ALA A 130 14.36 7.92 3.10
N ALA A 131 15.45 7.25 3.48
CA ALA A 131 16.12 7.44 4.79
C ALA A 131 16.82 8.81 4.90
N LEU A 132 17.32 9.35 3.79
CA LEU A 132 18.03 10.65 3.77
C LEU A 132 17.10 11.83 3.54
N GLY A 133 15.80 11.59 3.29
CA GLY A 133 14.81 12.65 3.04
C GLY A 133 15.10 13.50 1.79
N SER A 134 15.82 12.94 0.82
CA SER A 134 16.18 13.60 -0.45
C SER A 134 15.16 13.26 -1.52
N ILE A 135 13.93 13.72 -1.36
CA ILE A 135 12.92 13.75 -2.43
C ILE A 135 12.36 15.17 -2.51
#